data_378c8d8cdf02c8ac20036f005b10a864
#
_entry.id   378c8d8cdf02c8ac20036f005b10a864
#
_cell.length_a   1.000
_cell.length_b   1.000
_cell.length_c   1.000
_cell.angle_alpha   90.00
_cell.angle_beta   90.00
_cell.angle_gamma   90.00
#
_symmetry.space_group_name_H-M   'P 1'
#
loop_
_entity.id
_entity.type
_entity.pdbx_description
1 polymer ?
#
loop_
_entity_poly.entity_id
_entity_poly.type
_entity_poly.pdbx_seq_one_letter_code
_entity_poly.pdbx_strand_id
1 'polypeptide(L)'
;ADQGSEVLAGGLAARGRSAPEDSDDPLTPIEWLRAFGCVDSDGAADRNSPTCTEFDPAAVDGLAYHPDQRAAAPSQHLRNTSEAGINDTPRLTRVLDQMQLSGGIVNAAQASTPIDLYFTEWGYQTNPPDVFSGISLKNQNKWLQEGAKIVYGQPRVKLLGQYLWRDQPVRDAGQGVD
;
A
#
# COMPACT_ATOMS: atom_id res chain seq x y z
N ALA A 1 -20.10 -11.99 -5.19
CA ALA A 1 -18.83 -12.69 -5.27
C ALA A 1 -19.08 -14.19 -5.31
N ASP A 2 -18.26 -14.94 -6.04
CA ASP A 2 -18.34 -16.39 -6.10
C ASP A 2 -17.98 -16.95 -4.71
N GLN A 3 -18.69 -17.98 -4.23
CA GLN A 3 -18.39 -18.60 -2.93
C GLN A 3 -16.97 -19.17 -2.95
N GLY A 4 -16.08 -18.58 -2.16
CA GLY A 4 -14.65 -18.97 -2.07
C GLY A 4 -13.66 -18.03 -2.75
N SER A 5 -14.12 -16.93 -3.38
CA SER A 5 -13.23 -15.88 -3.89
C SER A 5 -12.87 -14.89 -2.79
N GLU A 6 -11.58 -14.62 -2.60
CA GLU A 6 -11.10 -13.55 -1.72
C GLU A 6 -11.24 -12.19 -2.40
N VAL A 7 -11.73 -11.19 -1.67
CA VAL A 7 -11.87 -9.80 -2.11
C VAL A 7 -10.83 -8.94 -1.39
N LEU A 8 -9.84 -8.46 -2.13
CA LEU A 8 -8.84 -7.54 -1.62
C LEU A 8 -9.24 -6.11 -1.98
N ALA A 9 -9.32 -5.23 -0.99
CA ALA A 9 -9.45 -3.80 -1.24
C ALA A 9 -8.12 -3.20 -1.69
N GLY A 10 -8.15 -2.12 -2.45
CA GLY A 10 -6.99 -1.30 -2.73
C GLY A 10 -6.21 -1.68 -3.99
N GLY A 11 -4.95 -2.05 -3.87
CA GLY A 11 -3.92 -1.96 -4.92
C GLY A 11 -3.19 -0.62 -4.81
N LEU A 12 -3.02 -0.12 -3.57
CA LEU A 12 -2.50 1.22 -3.30
C LEU A 12 -0.99 1.26 -3.43
N ALA A 13 -0.50 2.33 -4.07
CA ALA A 13 0.93 2.63 -4.13
C ALA A 13 1.45 3.14 -2.77
N ALA A 14 2.75 2.92 -2.51
CA ALA A 14 3.42 3.35 -1.26
C ALA A 14 3.42 4.87 -1.06
N ARG A 15 3.29 5.63 -2.13
CA ARG A 15 3.44 7.08 -2.17
C ARG A 15 2.24 7.72 -2.85
N GLY A 16 2.00 8.97 -2.48
CA GLY A 16 1.03 9.84 -3.10
C GLY A 16 1.40 11.28 -2.83
N ARG A 17 0.46 12.18 -3.01
CA ARG A 17 0.57 13.57 -2.57
C ARG A 17 -0.54 13.82 -1.57
N SER A 18 -0.23 14.58 -0.51
CA SER A 18 -1.27 15.18 0.32
C SER A 18 -1.92 16.28 -0.51
N ALA A 19 -3.07 15.95 -1.09
CA ALA A 19 -3.76 16.84 -2.00
C ALA A 19 -4.65 17.83 -1.22
N PRO A 20 -4.72 19.11 -1.61
CA PRO A 20 -5.84 19.96 -1.23
C PRO A 20 -7.16 19.36 -1.75
N GLU A 21 -8.29 19.61 -1.07
CA GLU A 21 -9.61 19.01 -1.35
C GLU A 21 -10.08 19.10 -2.81
N ASP A 22 -9.52 20.02 -3.60
CA ASP A 22 -9.89 20.27 -5.01
C ASP A 22 -8.83 19.77 -6.02
N SER A 23 -7.90 18.90 -5.63
CA SER A 23 -6.83 18.44 -6.53
C SER A 23 -7.09 17.02 -7.03
N ASP A 24 -6.81 16.78 -8.33
CA ASP A 24 -6.81 15.44 -8.94
C ASP A 24 -5.56 14.62 -8.59
N ASP A 25 -4.71 15.12 -7.69
CA ASP A 25 -3.50 14.42 -7.27
C ASP A 25 -3.85 13.16 -6.42
N PRO A 26 -3.17 12.04 -6.63
CA PRO A 26 -3.44 10.82 -5.88
C PRO A 26 -3.10 10.99 -4.40
N LEU A 27 -4.06 10.66 -3.53
CA LEU A 27 -3.88 10.67 -2.08
C LEU A 27 -2.72 9.74 -1.66
N THR A 28 -2.08 10.08 -0.54
CA THR A 28 -1.19 9.13 0.13
C THR A 28 -1.98 7.91 0.64
N PRO A 29 -1.36 6.73 0.75
CA PRO A 29 -2.08 5.51 1.13
C PRO A 29 -2.80 5.61 2.48
N ILE A 30 -2.22 6.28 3.47
CA ILE A 30 -2.85 6.43 4.78
C ILE A 30 -4.05 7.38 4.73
N GLU A 31 -3.95 8.48 3.97
CA GLU A 31 -5.07 9.41 3.75
C GLU A 31 -6.19 8.74 2.96
N TRP A 32 -5.84 7.98 1.92
CA TRP A 32 -6.82 7.21 1.15
C TRP A 32 -7.57 6.20 2.03
N LEU A 33 -6.85 5.43 2.86
CA LEU A 33 -7.47 4.48 3.77
C LEU A 33 -8.43 5.16 4.74
N ARG A 34 -8.03 6.29 5.31
CA ARG A 34 -8.91 7.07 6.20
C ARG A 34 -10.17 7.55 5.49
N ALA A 35 -10.02 8.12 4.30
CA ALA A 35 -11.17 8.54 3.49
C ALA A 35 -12.07 7.35 3.12
N PHE A 36 -11.48 6.22 2.70
CA PHE A 36 -12.20 4.99 2.37
C PHE A 36 -12.99 4.42 3.55
N GLY A 37 -12.42 4.46 4.76
CA GLY A 37 -13.06 3.97 5.98
C GLY A 37 -13.88 5.02 6.73
N CYS A 38 -13.99 6.25 6.22
CA CYS A 38 -14.63 7.35 6.91
C CYS A 38 -14.17 7.50 8.37
N VAL A 39 -12.83 7.58 8.55
CA VAL A 39 -12.19 7.80 9.84
C VAL A 39 -11.28 9.03 9.78
N ASP A 40 -11.24 9.78 10.86
CA ASP A 40 -10.39 10.98 10.99
C ASP A 40 -8.92 10.65 11.27
N SER A 41 -8.11 11.68 11.51
CA SER A 41 -6.68 11.54 11.81
C SER A 41 -6.40 10.75 13.08
N ASP A 42 -7.31 10.75 14.03
CA ASP A 42 -7.20 10.05 15.32
C ASP A 42 -7.73 8.62 15.24
N GLY A 43 -8.37 8.26 14.12
CA GLY A 43 -8.96 6.96 13.86
C GLY A 43 -10.38 6.81 14.38
N ALA A 44 -11.01 7.91 14.79
CA ALA A 44 -12.43 7.92 15.14
C ALA A 44 -13.32 7.98 13.89
N ALA A 45 -14.55 7.47 14.00
CA ALA A 45 -15.50 7.52 12.88
C ALA A 45 -15.85 8.97 12.54
N ASP A 46 -15.59 9.39 11.31
CA ASP A 46 -16.00 10.68 10.75
C ASP A 46 -17.23 10.50 9.85
N ARG A 47 -18.42 10.61 10.43
CA ARG A 47 -19.70 10.54 9.71
C ARG A 47 -20.26 11.93 9.36
N ASN A 48 -19.53 12.99 9.66
CA ASN A 48 -19.91 14.37 9.35
C ASN A 48 -19.38 14.85 8.00
N SER A 49 -18.39 14.15 7.44
CA SER A 49 -17.91 14.43 6.09
C SER A 49 -19.04 14.20 5.07
N PRO A 50 -19.24 15.09 4.09
CA PRO A 50 -20.28 14.96 3.08
C PRO A 50 -20.23 13.62 2.32
N THR A 51 -19.05 13.04 2.16
CA THR A 51 -18.84 11.75 1.50
C THR A 51 -19.13 10.54 2.39
N CYS A 52 -19.36 10.76 3.69
CA CYS A 52 -19.53 9.70 4.70
C CYS A 52 -20.91 9.67 5.37
N THR A 53 -21.86 10.49 4.93
CA THR A 53 -23.21 10.60 5.53
C THR A 53 -24.04 9.32 5.39
N GLU A 54 -23.89 8.61 4.27
CA GLU A 54 -24.56 7.33 3.99
C GLU A 54 -23.54 6.18 3.89
N PHE A 55 -22.55 6.20 4.78
CA PHE A 55 -21.45 5.27 4.75
C PHE A 55 -21.86 3.85 5.16
N ASP A 56 -21.56 2.88 4.27
CA ASP A 56 -21.68 1.45 4.52
C ASP A 56 -20.28 0.81 4.48
N PRO A 57 -19.81 0.17 5.57
CA PRO A 57 -18.45 -0.35 5.63
C PRO A 57 -18.23 -1.49 4.64
N ALA A 58 -17.16 -1.42 3.87
CA ALA A 58 -16.77 -2.48 2.96
C ALA A 58 -16.37 -3.75 3.72
N ALA A 59 -16.90 -4.89 3.29
CA ALA A 59 -16.44 -6.19 3.74
C ALA A 59 -15.36 -6.71 2.80
N VAL A 60 -14.15 -6.95 3.34
CA VAL A 60 -12.97 -7.36 2.56
C VAL A 60 -12.21 -8.49 3.26
N ASP A 61 -11.51 -9.32 2.52
CA ASP A 61 -10.66 -10.38 3.06
C ASP A 61 -9.23 -9.90 3.35
N GLY A 62 -8.81 -8.80 2.70
CA GLY A 62 -7.50 -8.21 2.90
C GLY A 62 -7.31 -6.88 2.18
N LEU A 63 -6.14 -6.29 2.35
CA LEU A 63 -5.70 -5.10 1.63
C LEU A 63 -4.59 -5.45 0.63
N ALA A 64 -4.82 -5.21 -0.66
CA ALA A 64 -3.78 -5.23 -1.68
C ALA A 64 -2.96 -3.94 -1.62
N TYR A 65 -1.64 -4.07 -1.64
CA TYR A 65 -0.73 -2.95 -1.47
C TYR A 65 0.56 -3.12 -2.25
N HIS A 66 1.09 -2.02 -2.78
CA HIS A 66 2.35 -1.98 -3.54
C HIS A 66 3.39 -1.15 -2.76
N PRO A 67 4.19 -1.75 -1.87
CA PRO A 67 5.11 -1.03 -0.99
C PRO A 67 6.41 -0.59 -1.70
N ASP A 68 6.30 -0.06 -2.92
CA ASP A 68 7.45 0.39 -3.71
C ASP A 68 8.19 1.55 -3.05
N GLN A 69 9.50 1.42 -2.96
CA GLN A 69 10.40 2.43 -2.40
C GLN A 69 11.30 3.09 -3.47
N ARG A 70 11.07 2.79 -4.75
CA ARG A 70 11.89 3.26 -5.87
C ARG A 70 13.38 2.90 -5.64
N ALA A 71 14.29 3.89 -5.72
CA ALA A 71 15.73 3.68 -5.53
C ALA A 71 16.20 3.69 -4.05
N ALA A 72 15.30 3.48 -3.08
CA ALA A 72 15.63 3.41 -1.67
C ALA A 72 15.73 1.97 -1.15
N ALA A 73 16.61 1.73 -0.17
CA ALA A 73 16.73 0.41 0.44
C ALA A 73 15.45 0.00 1.20
N PRO A 74 15.05 -1.28 1.21
CA PRO A 74 13.81 -1.72 1.85
C PRO A 74 13.78 -1.48 3.36
N SER A 75 14.92 -1.42 4.03
CA SER A 75 15.00 -1.07 5.46
C SER A 75 14.78 0.42 5.77
N GLN A 76 14.78 1.28 4.77
CA GLN A 76 14.53 2.71 4.99
C GLN A 76 13.05 2.99 5.22
N HIS A 77 12.75 3.81 6.21
CA HIS A 77 11.41 4.36 6.41
C HIS A 77 11.17 5.54 5.47
N LEU A 78 9.95 5.64 4.94
CA LEU A 78 9.53 6.82 4.20
C LEU A 78 9.38 8.02 5.16
N ARG A 79 9.82 9.20 4.73
CA ARG A 79 9.82 10.42 5.57
C ARG A 79 8.40 10.90 5.86
N ASN A 80 7.55 10.89 4.84
CA ASN A 80 6.15 11.22 5.01
C ASN A 80 5.44 10.08 5.75
N THR A 81 4.84 10.36 6.90
CA THR A 81 4.16 9.37 7.74
C THR A 81 2.81 8.92 7.18
N SER A 82 2.28 9.64 6.19
CA SER A 82 1.09 9.24 5.42
C SER A 82 1.43 8.29 4.25
N GLU A 83 2.71 8.05 3.99
CA GLU A 83 3.23 7.06 3.05
C GLU A 83 3.69 5.80 3.80
N ALA A 84 3.78 4.66 3.09
CA ALA A 84 4.25 3.43 3.70
C ALA A 84 5.05 2.58 2.70
N GLY A 85 6.35 2.46 2.91
CA GLY A 85 7.21 1.50 2.23
C GLY A 85 7.12 0.11 2.89
N ILE A 86 7.92 -0.83 2.39
CA ILE A 86 7.89 -2.22 2.88
C ILE A 86 8.22 -2.35 4.38
N ASN A 87 9.06 -1.44 4.92
CA ASN A 87 9.42 -1.41 6.34
C ASN A 87 8.45 -0.57 7.19
N ASP A 88 7.46 0.07 6.56
CA ASP A 88 6.45 0.91 7.22
C ASP A 88 5.12 0.17 7.44
N THR A 89 5.09 -1.15 7.28
CA THR A 89 3.92 -2.02 7.50
C THR A 89 3.12 -1.67 8.77
N PRO A 90 3.75 -1.33 9.92
CA PRO A 90 3.01 -0.92 11.12
C PRO A 90 2.14 0.32 10.96
N ARG A 91 2.42 1.19 9.97
CA ARG A 91 1.56 2.35 9.67
C ARG A 91 0.24 1.89 9.04
N LEU A 92 0.32 0.94 8.09
CA LEU A 92 -0.86 0.37 7.43
C LEU A 92 -1.72 -0.43 8.41
N THR A 93 -1.11 -1.32 9.18
CA THR A 93 -1.86 -2.16 10.14
C THR A 93 -2.54 -1.31 11.20
N ARG A 94 -1.91 -0.24 11.69
CA ARG A 94 -2.52 0.69 12.64
C ARG A 94 -3.77 1.34 12.09
N VAL A 95 -3.72 1.87 10.86
CA VAL A 95 -4.90 2.53 10.27
C VAL A 95 -6.02 1.54 9.98
N LEU A 96 -5.69 0.33 9.52
CA LEU A 96 -6.68 -0.74 9.33
C LEU A 96 -7.36 -1.14 10.65
N ASP A 97 -6.58 -1.26 11.73
CA ASP A 97 -7.12 -1.57 13.06
C ASP A 97 -8.04 -0.45 13.57
N GLN A 98 -7.65 0.81 13.36
CA GLN A 98 -8.51 1.96 13.65
C GLN A 98 -9.81 1.93 12.84
N MET A 99 -9.74 1.66 11.54
CA MET A 99 -10.92 1.53 10.67
C MET A 99 -11.85 0.41 11.15
N GLN A 100 -11.30 -0.77 11.52
CA GLN A 100 -12.12 -1.86 12.04
C GLN A 100 -12.80 -1.48 13.35
N LEU A 101 -12.08 -0.89 14.30
CA LEU A 101 -12.62 -0.44 15.59
C LEU A 101 -13.73 0.61 15.44
N SER A 102 -13.60 1.49 14.44
CA SER A 102 -14.57 2.55 14.16
C SER A 102 -15.70 2.13 13.21
N GLY A 103 -15.75 0.87 12.81
CA GLY A 103 -16.72 0.38 11.83
C GLY A 103 -16.53 0.95 10.43
N GLY A 104 -15.29 1.28 10.04
CA GLY A 104 -14.94 1.80 8.72
C GLY A 104 -14.63 0.70 7.70
N ILE A 105 -14.33 -0.50 8.16
CA ILE A 105 -14.08 -1.69 7.34
C ILE A 105 -14.40 -2.94 8.14
N VAL A 106 -14.77 -4.02 7.47
CA VAL A 106 -15.08 -5.30 8.12
C VAL A 106 -14.30 -6.42 7.43
N ASN A 107 -13.72 -7.33 8.21
CA ASN A 107 -13.17 -8.56 7.65
C ASN A 107 -14.31 -9.47 7.21
N ALA A 108 -14.33 -9.84 5.92
CA ALA A 108 -15.43 -10.59 5.31
C ALA A 108 -15.57 -12.02 5.88
N ALA A 109 -14.46 -12.64 6.26
CA ALA A 109 -14.49 -13.98 6.85
C ALA A 109 -14.96 -13.95 8.31
N GLN A 110 -14.45 -13.01 9.09
CA GLN A 110 -14.81 -12.84 10.51
C GLN A 110 -14.51 -11.42 10.97
N ALA A 111 -15.54 -10.68 11.38
CA ALA A 111 -15.45 -9.25 11.73
C ALA A 111 -14.39 -8.90 12.79
N SER A 112 -14.08 -9.80 13.72
CA SER A 112 -13.08 -9.61 14.78
C SER A 112 -11.66 -9.96 14.35
N THR A 113 -11.47 -10.57 13.18
CA THR A 113 -10.13 -10.90 12.66
C THR A 113 -9.50 -9.66 12.03
N PRO A 114 -8.24 -9.31 12.36
CA PRO A 114 -7.55 -8.20 11.74
C PRO A 114 -7.47 -8.35 10.20
N ILE A 115 -7.56 -7.24 9.47
CA ILE A 115 -7.37 -7.22 8.01
C ILE A 115 -5.90 -7.50 7.70
N ASP A 116 -5.64 -8.53 6.92
CA ASP A 116 -4.31 -8.90 6.47
C ASP A 116 -3.87 -8.09 5.23
N LEU A 117 -2.56 -8.06 4.99
CA LEU A 117 -1.92 -7.34 3.89
C LEU A 117 -1.42 -8.31 2.81
N TYR A 118 -1.66 -7.96 1.57
CA TYR A 118 -1.18 -8.67 0.40
C TYR A 118 -0.33 -7.71 -0.44
N PHE A 119 0.98 -7.86 -0.37
CA PHE A 119 1.89 -7.07 -1.20
C PHE A 119 1.91 -7.67 -2.60
N THR A 120 0.97 -7.21 -3.43
CA THR A 120 0.71 -7.80 -4.75
C THR A 120 1.76 -7.41 -5.79
N GLU A 121 2.43 -6.27 -5.59
CA GLU A 121 3.54 -5.82 -6.43
C GLU A 121 4.63 -5.21 -5.58
N TRP A 122 5.84 -5.72 -5.71
CA TRP A 122 7.04 -5.14 -5.11
C TRP A 122 8.29 -5.61 -5.80
N GLY A 123 9.22 -4.69 -6.05
CA GLY A 123 10.51 -5.02 -6.66
C GLY A 123 11.36 -3.81 -6.96
N TYR A 124 12.41 -4.03 -7.71
CA TYR A 124 13.36 -3.01 -8.15
C TYR A 124 13.77 -3.26 -9.59
N GLN A 125 13.76 -2.24 -10.41
CA GLN A 125 14.37 -2.27 -11.72
C GLN A 125 15.85 -1.92 -11.66
N THR A 126 16.65 -2.38 -12.63
CA THR A 126 18.06 -2.02 -12.69
C THR A 126 18.29 -0.77 -13.54
N ASN A 127 19.39 -0.09 -13.27
CA ASN A 127 19.91 0.95 -14.14
C ASN A 127 21.27 0.48 -14.73
N PRO A 128 21.38 0.28 -16.05
CA PRO A 128 20.31 0.34 -17.04
C PRO A 128 19.32 -0.84 -16.90
N PRO A 129 18.09 -0.82 -17.45
CA PRO A 129 17.55 0.18 -18.40
C PRO A 129 16.84 1.37 -17.76
N ASP A 130 16.38 1.30 -16.51
CA ASP A 130 15.65 2.39 -15.87
C ASP A 130 16.61 3.47 -15.34
N VAL A 131 16.67 4.61 -16.06
CA VAL A 131 17.53 5.75 -15.70
C VAL A 131 16.93 6.64 -14.61
N PHE A 132 15.65 6.50 -14.26
CA PHE A 132 14.94 7.37 -13.32
C PHE A 132 14.92 6.82 -11.89
N SER A 133 14.58 5.55 -11.74
CA SER A 133 14.43 4.89 -10.44
C SER A 133 15.19 3.56 -10.34
N GLY A 134 15.85 3.15 -11.42
CA GLY A 134 16.64 1.93 -11.44
C GLY A 134 17.86 1.98 -10.52
N ILE A 135 18.22 0.82 -10.00
CA ILE A 135 19.35 0.64 -9.08
C ILE A 135 20.40 -0.28 -9.71
N SER A 136 21.59 -0.40 -9.09
CA SER A 136 22.58 -1.36 -9.58
C SER A 136 22.09 -2.80 -9.37
N LEU A 137 22.49 -3.71 -10.26
CA LEU A 137 22.20 -5.14 -10.15
C LEU A 137 22.62 -5.71 -8.79
N LYS A 138 23.74 -5.22 -8.23
CA LYS A 138 24.20 -5.59 -6.89
C LYS A 138 23.20 -5.19 -5.80
N ASN A 139 22.66 -3.97 -5.88
CA ASN A 139 21.67 -3.49 -4.93
C ASN A 139 20.34 -4.22 -5.13
N GLN A 140 19.91 -4.46 -6.36
CA GLN A 140 18.69 -5.22 -6.66
C GLN A 140 18.75 -6.60 -5.97
N ASN A 141 19.81 -7.37 -6.18
CA ASN A 141 19.97 -8.67 -5.55
C ASN A 141 19.94 -8.58 -4.01
N LYS A 142 20.66 -7.62 -3.43
CA LYS A 142 20.71 -7.42 -1.97
C LYS A 142 19.35 -7.02 -1.42
N TRP A 143 18.69 -6.05 -2.06
CA TRP A 143 17.47 -5.45 -1.53
C TRP A 143 16.24 -6.34 -1.72
N LEU A 144 16.19 -7.14 -2.79
CA LEU A 144 15.15 -8.17 -2.93
C LEU A 144 15.21 -9.18 -1.77
N GLN A 145 16.41 -9.62 -1.40
CA GLN A 145 16.58 -10.52 -0.26
C GLN A 145 16.27 -9.86 1.08
N GLU A 146 16.69 -8.60 1.26
CA GLU A 146 16.43 -7.81 2.46
C GLU A 146 14.94 -7.58 2.66
N GLY A 147 14.21 -7.15 1.61
CA GLY A 147 12.78 -6.94 1.66
C GLY A 147 11.99 -8.21 1.93
N ALA A 148 12.37 -9.33 1.30
CA ALA A 148 11.77 -10.63 1.61
C ALA A 148 11.92 -11.02 3.10
N LYS A 149 13.07 -10.74 3.71
CA LYS A 149 13.30 -10.97 5.15
C LYS A 149 12.44 -10.05 6.02
N ILE A 150 12.30 -8.77 5.64
CA ILE A 150 11.44 -7.82 6.36
C ILE A 150 10.00 -8.34 6.34
N VAL A 151 9.49 -8.72 5.17
CA VAL A 151 8.13 -9.24 5.01
C VAL A 151 7.91 -10.53 5.77
N TYR A 152 8.87 -11.46 5.72
CA TYR A 152 8.79 -12.70 6.48
C TYR A 152 8.62 -12.48 8.00
N GLY A 153 9.16 -11.38 8.52
CA GLY A 153 8.99 -10.95 9.92
C GLY A 153 7.65 -10.24 10.22
N GLN A 154 6.77 -10.04 9.22
CA GLN A 154 5.50 -9.31 9.37
C GLN A 154 4.32 -10.28 9.36
N PRO A 155 3.73 -10.63 10.52
CA PRO A 155 2.73 -11.71 10.61
C PRO A 155 1.44 -11.44 9.84
N ARG A 156 1.14 -10.17 9.60
CA ARG A 156 -0.07 -9.75 8.84
C ARG A 156 0.16 -9.65 7.34
N VAL A 157 1.38 -9.82 6.83
CA VAL A 157 1.63 -9.88 5.39
C VAL A 157 1.53 -11.33 4.92
N LYS A 158 0.56 -11.64 4.07
CA LYS A 158 0.26 -13.01 3.60
C LYS A 158 0.83 -13.30 2.24
N LEU A 159 1.16 -12.28 1.46
CA LEU A 159 1.70 -12.42 0.11
C LEU A 159 2.76 -11.36 -0.15
N LEU A 160 3.83 -11.75 -0.85
CA LEU A 160 4.80 -10.84 -1.46
C LEU A 160 4.96 -11.24 -2.93
N GLY A 161 4.32 -10.51 -3.83
CA GLY A 161 4.44 -10.65 -5.27
C GLY A 161 5.64 -9.86 -5.78
N GLN A 162 6.59 -10.53 -6.43
CA GLN A 162 7.71 -9.82 -7.07
C GLN A 162 7.24 -9.19 -8.39
N TYR A 163 7.48 -7.92 -8.52
CA TYR A 163 7.27 -7.09 -9.71
C TYR A 163 8.58 -6.38 -10.07
N LEU A 164 9.14 -6.54 -11.25
CA LEU A 164 8.87 -7.36 -12.43
C LEU A 164 9.73 -8.65 -12.43
N TRP A 165 9.37 -9.65 -13.26
CA TRP A 165 10.26 -10.77 -13.54
C TRP A 165 11.47 -10.39 -14.41
N ARG A 166 11.30 -9.38 -15.26
CA ARG A 166 12.34 -8.74 -16.06
C ARG A 166 12.19 -7.24 -16.00
N ASP A 167 13.31 -6.53 -16.03
CA ASP A 167 13.28 -5.08 -16.16
C ASP A 167 12.54 -4.65 -17.42
N GLN A 168 11.83 -3.54 -17.35
CA GLN A 168 11.20 -2.95 -18.52
C GLN A 168 12.28 -2.50 -19.52
N PRO A 169 12.00 -2.52 -20.83
CA PRO A 169 12.93 -1.98 -21.82
C PRO A 169 13.19 -0.48 -21.57
N VAL A 170 14.32 0.00 -22.10
CA VAL A 170 14.62 1.44 -22.07
C VAL A 170 13.43 2.22 -22.67
N ARG A 171 12.89 3.15 -21.89
CA ARG A 171 11.84 4.06 -22.36
C ARG A 171 12.50 5.32 -22.89
N ASP A 172 12.03 5.83 -24.04
CA ASP A 172 12.47 7.12 -24.56
C ASP A 172 12.05 8.24 -23.60
N ALA A 173 12.92 9.26 -23.48
CA ALA A 173 12.63 10.44 -22.65
C ALA A 173 11.34 11.11 -23.15
N GLY A 174 10.25 11.01 -22.38
CA GLY A 174 8.94 11.52 -22.75
C GLY A 174 7.78 10.54 -22.59
N GLN A 175 8.06 9.25 -22.39
CA GLN A 175 7.03 8.30 -21.96
C GLN A 175 6.95 8.33 -20.42
N GLY A 176 5.82 8.81 -19.92
CA GLY A 176 5.56 8.87 -18.47
C GLY A 176 5.72 7.50 -17.81
N VAL A 177 6.08 7.48 -16.54
CA VAL A 177 5.97 6.30 -15.68
C VAL A 177 4.49 6.15 -15.33
N ASP A 178 3.88 5.07 -15.77
CA ASP A 178 2.56 4.63 -15.30
C ASP A 178 2.65 4.17 -13.86
#